data_299b775e8e5a02bed35866787e16cc2c
#
_entry.id   299b775e8e5a02bed35866787e16cc2c
#
_cell.length_a   1.000
_cell.length_b   1.000
_cell.length_c   1.000
_cell.angle_alpha   90.00
_cell.angle_beta   90.00
_cell.angle_gamma   90.00
#
_symmetry.space_group_name_H-M   'P 1'
#
loop_
_entity.id
_entity.type
_entity.pdbx_description
1 polymer ?
#
loop_
_entity_poly.entity_id
_entity_poly.type
_entity_poly.pdbx_seq_one_letter_code
_entity_poly.pdbx_strand_id
1 'polypeptide(L)'
;MKCVLLSYQMFFYCLCSFAQTEVQKFKETQFQDKHMLKMELKDQLIKNDFTKLFMQTDNSVVYGFIGENYQRLRVKFISVTKDTSLSDTYIVYGKSMVKNNICEFHGSIKITNIRKLNITQHGCEDEEKYKGFKGQFFILGDYTFSENEEQKYTGIFNGTFRSDFFIDKSNHVIYDDIENCSDSYTNNQFVGQWIGYKTKIAKRCNWGDFRVPNSGDLDIGAGEFSPDDKYLKFGWQSRRYLMISQSEKNAKEAKEAKSWK
;
A
#
# COMPACT_ATOMS: atom_id res chain seq x y z
N MET A 1 23.53 -14.19 34.19
CA MET A 1 23.56 -14.18 32.72
C MET A 1 22.37 -14.87 32.03
N LYS A 2 21.72 -15.87 32.60
CA LYS A 2 20.56 -16.55 31.97
C LYS A 2 19.26 -15.73 31.91
N CYS A 3 19.03 -14.83 32.87
CA CYS A 3 17.80 -14.00 32.90
C CYS A 3 17.76 -12.89 31.85
N VAL A 4 18.92 -12.34 31.44
CA VAL A 4 19.00 -11.27 30.46
C VAL A 4 18.73 -11.79 29.02
N LEU A 5 19.12 -13.03 28.75
CA LEU A 5 18.81 -13.66 27.44
C LEU A 5 17.31 -13.96 27.28
N LEU A 6 16.62 -14.34 28.34
CA LEU A 6 15.17 -14.61 28.32
C LEU A 6 14.35 -13.35 28.08
N SER A 7 14.77 -12.20 28.66
CA SER A 7 14.07 -10.93 28.43
C SER A 7 14.24 -10.40 26.98
N TYR A 8 15.40 -10.66 26.36
CA TYR A 8 15.66 -10.26 24.98
C TYR A 8 14.87 -11.13 23.97
N GLN A 9 14.74 -12.43 24.21
CA GLN A 9 13.92 -13.31 23.41
C GLN A 9 12.43 -12.99 23.55
N MET A 10 11.95 -12.65 24.75
CA MET A 10 10.56 -12.29 24.97
C MET A 10 10.15 -10.98 24.29
N PHE A 11 11.07 -10.00 24.22
CA PHE A 11 10.84 -8.73 23.50
C PHE A 11 10.80 -8.92 21.97
N PHE A 12 11.58 -9.85 21.43
CA PHE A 12 11.60 -10.19 20.02
C PHE A 12 10.29 -10.88 19.56
N TYR A 13 9.76 -11.79 20.37
CA TYR A 13 8.46 -12.44 20.11
C TYR A 13 7.30 -11.44 20.18
N CYS A 14 7.38 -10.42 21.02
CA CYS A 14 6.32 -9.42 21.18
C CYS A 14 6.15 -8.53 19.93
N LEU A 15 7.23 -8.06 19.32
CA LEU A 15 7.18 -7.22 18.13
C LEU A 15 6.67 -7.95 16.87
N CYS A 16 7.06 -9.20 16.68
CA CYS A 16 6.52 -10.04 15.62
C CYS A 16 5.01 -10.31 15.78
N SER A 17 4.54 -10.47 17.01
CA SER A 17 3.12 -10.71 17.30
C SER A 17 2.25 -9.49 16.95
N PHE A 18 2.72 -8.27 17.20
CA PHE A 18 1.94 -7.05 16.93
C PHE A 18 1.72 -6.83 15.43
N ALA A 19 2.75 -6.98 14.61
CA ALA A 19 2.62 -6.80 13.15
C ALA A 19 1.76 -7.89 12.52
N GLN A 20 1.86 -9.13 12.98
CA GLN A 20 1.01 -10.23 12.54
C GLN A 20 -0.45 -10.01 12.95
N THR A 21 -0.67 -9.46 14.14
CA THR A 21 -2.01 -9.08 14.61
C THR A 21 -2.60 -7.93 13.77
N GLU A 22 -1.78 -6.95 13.37
CA GLU A 22 -2.22 -5.83 12.52
C GLU A 22 -2.66 -6.32 11.13
N VAL A 23 -1.87 -7.19 10.49
CA VAL A 23 -2.20 -7.83 9.20
C VAL A 23 -3.51 -8.60 9.28
N GLN A 24 -3.65 -9.42 10.31
CA GLN A 24 -4.87 -10.21 10.52
C GLN A 24 -6.09 -9.32 10.74
N LYS A 25 -5.99 -8.31 11.58
CA LYS A 25 -7.05 -7.34 11.85
C LYS A 25 -7.43 -6.56 10.59
N PHE A 26 -6.45 -6.15 9.79
CA PHE A 26 -6.73 -5.49 8.51
C PHE A 26 -7.56 -6.38 7.59
N LYS A 27 -7.16 -7.65 7.40
CA LYS A 27 -7.94 -8.62 6.60
C LYS A 27 -9.37 -8.79 7.11
N GLU A 28 -9.53 -8.99 8.42
CA GLU A 28 -10.84 -9.17 9.05
C GLU A 28 -11.75 -7.96 8.85
N THR A 29 -11.19 -6.74 8.96
CA THR A 29 -11.94 -5.50 8.74
C THR A 29 -12.47 -5.41 7.32
N GLN A 30 -11.71 -5.87 6.31
CA GLN A 30 -12.18 -5.84 4.92
C GLN A 30 -13.42 -6.73 4.73
N PHE A 31 -13.51 -7.86 5.45
CA PHE A 31 -14.68 -8.74 5.38
C PHE A 31 -15.87 -8.27 6.22
N GLN A 32 -15.72 -7.20 6.99
CA GLN A 32 -16.80 -6.54 7.75
C GLN A 32 -17.41 -5.35 6.99
N ASP A 33 -16.91 -5.03 5.79
CA ASP A 33 -17.46 -3.96 4.95
C ASP A 33 -18.92 -4.24 4.64
N LYS A 34 -19.82 -3.34 5.07
CA LYS A 34 -21.27 -3.46 4.88
C LYS A 34 -21.70 -3.47 3.41
N HIS A 35 -20.85 -2.96 2.52
CA HIS A 35 -21.09 -2.92 1.09
C HIS A 35 -20.53 -4.15 0.36
N MET A 36 -19.77 -5.01 1.03
CA MET A 36 -19.24 -6.22 0.43
C MET A 36 -20.30 -7.28 0.22
N LEU A 37 -20.39 -7.82 -0.99
CA LEU A 37 -21.16 -9.02 -1.25
C LEU A 37 -20.41 -10.26 -0.77
N LYS A 38 -21.15 -11.20 -0.12
CA LYS A 38 -20.54 -12.39 0.51
C LYS A 38 -19.92 -13.38 -0.48
N MET A 39 -20.36 -13.35 -1.74
CA MET A 39 -19.87 -14.27 -2.77
C MET A 39 -18.41 -13.99 -3.09
N GLU A 40 -17.58 -15.03 -3.02
CA GLU A 40 -16.18 -15.00 -3.45
C GLU A 40 -16.11 -15.19 -4.96
N LEU A 41 -15.32 -14.35 -5.65
CA LEU A 41 -15.29 -14.29 -7.12
C LEU A 41 -13.89 -14.56 -7.70
N LYS A 42 -12.92 -14.99 -6.90
CA LYS A 42 -11.55 -15.24 -7.34
C LYS A 42 -11.51 -16.21 -8.53
N ASP A 43 -12.17 -17.37 -8.42
CA ASP A 43 -12.15 -18.39 -9.47
C ASP A 43 -12.72 -17.89 -10.80
N GLN A 44 -13.66 -16.94 -10.74
CA GLN A 44 -14.28 -16.38 -11.95
C GLN A 44 -13.45 -15.27 -12.58
N LEU A 45 -12.77 -14.45 -11.76
CA LEU A 45 -12.10 -13.22 -12.19
C LEU A 45 -10.58 -13.36 -12.30
N ILE A 46 -9.98 -14.38 -11.68
CA ILE A 46 -8.50 -14.51 -11.63
C ILE A 46 -7.85 -14.69 -13.01
N LYS A 47 -8.61 -15.06 -14.02
CA LYS A 47 -8.15 -15.10 -15.42
C LYS A 47 -7.80 -13.72 -15.98
N ASN A 48 -8.40 -12.65 -15.44
CA ASN A 48 -8.08 -11.29 -15.86
C ASN A 48 -6.64 -10.93 -15.48
N ASP A 49 -6.11 -9.92 -16.14
CA ASP A 49 -4.81 -9.35 -15.79
C ASP A 49 -5.01 -8.11 -14.91
N PHE A 50 -4.45 -8.15 -13.71
CA PHE A 50 -4.50 -7.07 -12.72
C PHE A 50 -3.21 -6.24 -12.66
N THR A 51 -2.25 -6.46 -13.56
CA THR A 51 -0.96 -5.74 -13.60
C THR A 51 -1.15 -4.23 -13.51
N LYS A 52 -2.11 -3.69 -14.27
CA LYS A 52 -2.37 -2.24 -14.34
C LYS A 52 -2.82 -1.64 -13.01
N LEU A 53 -3.48 -2.40 -12.13
CA LEU A 53 -3.93 -1.90 -10.83
C LEU A 53 -2.73 -1.46 -9.98
N PHE A 54 -1.63 -2.21 -10.06
CA PHE A 54 -0.42 -1.94 -9.27
C PHE A 54 0.52 -0.94 -9.92
N MET A 55 0.35 -0.67 -11.23
CA MET A 55 1.23 0.20 -12.02
C MET A 55 0.59 1.55 -12.38
N GLN A 56 -0.68 1.74 -12.05
CA GLN A 56 -1.46 2.91 -12.48
C GLN A 56 -1.06 4.18 -11.72
N THR A 57 -0.70 4.04 -10.45
CA THR A 57 -0.60 5.17 -9.54
C THR A 57 0.70 5.94 -9.73
N ASP A 58 0.61 7.27 -9.76
CA ASP A 58 1.79 8.13 -9.67
C ASP A 58 2.43 8.02 -8.29
N ASN A 59 3.76 7.90 -8.26
CA ASN A 59 4.51 7.80 -6.99
C ASN A 59 4.36 9.04 -6.08
N SER A 60 3.87 10.16 -6.60
CA SER A 60 3.62 11.37 -5.82
C SER A 60 2.50 11.20 -4.79
N VAL A 61 1.56 10.29 -5.05
CA VAL A 61 0.42 10.00 -4.17
C VAL A 61 0.57 8.71 -3.37
N VAL A 62 1.71 8.01 -3.50
CA VAL A 62 2.03 6.83 -2.67
C VAL A 62 2.69 7.29 -1.37
N TYR A 63 2.01 7.07 -0.27
CA TYR A 63 2.48 7.44 1.07
C TYR A 63 2.71 6.19 1.90
N GLY A 64 3.80 6.18 2.70
CA GLY A 64 4.11 5.04 3.54
C GLY A 64 5.02 5.39 4.71
N PHE A 65 4.96 4.55 5.74
CA PHE A 65 5.84 4.65 6.89
C PHE A 65 6.46 3.30 7.26
N ILE A 66 7.55 3.37 8.02
CA ILE A 66 8.21 2.22 8.63
C ILE A 66 8.58 2.53 10.09
N GLY A 67 8.28 1.59 10.98
CA GLY A 67 8.57 1.66 12.42
C GLY A 67 7.63 2.57 13.20
N GLU A 68 7.77 2.53 14.52
CA GLU A 68 6.87 3.19 15.47
C GLU A 68 6.94 4.73 15.44
N ASN A 69 8.05 5.28 14.93
CA ASN A 69 8.21 6.73 14.78
C ASN A 69 7.63 7.25 13.46
N TYR A 70 6.91 6.42 12.71
CA TYR A 70 6.37 6.78 11.40
C TYR A 70 7.44 7.38 10.46
N GLN A 71 8.67 6.81 10.46
CA GLN A 71 9.70 7.21 9.51
C GLN A 71 9.17 7.02 8.09
N ARG A 72 9.23 8.06 7.26
CA ARG A 72 8.72 8.01 5.89
C ARG A 72 9.41 6.89 5.12
N LEU A 73 8.59 6.04 4.55
CA LEU A 73 8.94 5.02 3.57
C LEU A 73 8.34 5.44 2.23
N ARG A 74 9.11 5.28 1.17
CA ARG A 74 8.61 5.37 -0.20
C ARG A 74 8.77 4.02 -0.86
N VAL A 75 7.74 3.59 -1.58
CA VAL A 75 7.73 2.34 -2.35
C VAL A 75 7.36 2.69 -3.78
N LYS A 76 8.09 2.12 -4.74
CA LYS A 76 7.82 2.26 -6.16
C LYS A 76 7.89 0.91 -6.83
N PHE A 77 6.82 0.49 -7.47
CA PHE A 77 6.85 -0.63 -8.39
C PHE A 77 7.37 -0.15 -9.75
N ILE A 78 8.36 -0.83 -10.29
CA ILE A 78 8.97 -0.54 -11.60
C ILE A 78 8.39 -1.47 -12.65
N SER A 79 8.21 -2.75 -12.28
CA SER A 79 7.49 -3.71 -13.12
C SER A 79 6.66 -4.66 -12.27
N VAL A 80 5.49 -4.97 -12.78
CA VAL A 80 4.61 -6.02 -12.27
C VAL A 80 4.21 -6.89 -13.45
N THR A 81 4.36 -8.19 -13.34
CA THR A 81 4.06 -9.12 -14.43
C THR A 81 3.31 -10.33 -13.85
N LYS A 82 2.20 -10.71 -14.48
CA LYS A 82 1.46 -11.91 -14.09
C LYS A 82 2.33 -13.15 -14.28
N ASP A 83 2.38 -14.03 -13.26
CA ASP A 83 3.10 -15.29 -13.35
C ASP A 83 2.43 -16.22 -14.38
N THR A 84 3.23 -16.86 -15.21
CA THR A 84 2.73 -17.74 -16.28
C THR A 84 2.26 -19.11 -15.77
N SER A 85 2.72 -19.51 -14.59
CA SER A 85 2.42 -20.82 -13.98
C SER A 85 1.37 -20.71 -12.87
N LEU A 86 1.30 -19.56 -12.20
CA LEU A 86 0.42 -19.30 -11.07
C LEU A 86 -0.51 -18.13 -11.39
N SER A 87 -1.73 -18.42 -11.81
CA SER A 87 -2.69 -17.41 -12.31
C SER A 87 -3.06 -16.34 -11.27
N ASP A 88 -2.85 -16.60 -9.97
CA ASP A 88 -3.14 -15.69 -8.86
C ASP A 88 -1.91 -14.92 -8.35
N THR A 89 -0.77 -15.07 -9.02
CA THR A 89 0.51 -14.52 -8.57
C THR A 89 1.06 -13.52 -9.57
N TYR A 90 1.67 -12.46 -9.07
CA TYR A 90 2.32 -11.40 -9.84
C TYR A 90 3.75 -11.23 -9.34
N ILE A 91 4.71 -11.26 -10.26
CA ILE A 91 6.12 -10.99 -9.98
C ILE A 91 6.34 -9.49 -10.00
N VAL A 92 6.99 -8.99 -8.98
CA VAL A 92 7.21 -7.56 -8.76
C VAL A 92 8.70 -7.26 -8.70
N TYR A 93 9.12 -6.23 -9.41
CA TYR A 93 10.40 -5.54 -9.21
C TYR A 93 10.13 -4.09 -8.85
N GLY A 94 10.83 -3.57 -7.85
CA GLY A 94 10.62 -2.22 -7.38
C GLY A 94 11.79 -1.67 -6.57
N LYS A 95 11.57 -0.48 -6.02
CA LYS A 95 12.52 0.20 -5.12
C LYS A 95 11.80 0.67 -3.87
N SER A 96 12.50 0.59 -2.75
CA SER A 96 12.14 1.23 -1.49
C SER A 96 13.09 2.38 -1.20
N MET A 97 12.64 3.40 -0.48
CA MET A 97 13.51 4.44 0.05
C MET A 97 13.10 4.84 1.46
N VAL A 98 14.06 4.74 2.38
CA VAL A 98 13.96 5.25 3.75
C VAL A 98 15.06 6.27 3.98
N LYS A 99 14.71 7.51 4.33
CA LYS A 99 15.65 8.65 4.33
C LYS A 99 16.29 8.80 2.94
N ASN A 100 17.60 8.60 2.85
CA ASN A 100 18.37 8.66 1.58
C ASN A 100 18.86 7.28 1.12
N ASN A 101 18.46 6.20 1.83
CA ASN A 101 18.85 4.84 1.46
C ASN A 101 17.80 4.28 0.49
N ILE A 102 18.25 4.00 -0.73
CA ILE A 102 17.42 3.40 -1.79
C ILE A 102 17.85 1.94 -1.94
N CYS A 103 16.89 1.03 -1.86
CA CYS A 103 17.11 -0.40 -2.06
C CYS A 103 16.22 -0.91 -3.19
N GLU A 104 16.76 -1.79 -4.00
CA GLU A 104 15.99 -2.54 -4.98
C GLU A 104 15.39 -3.78 -4.33
N PHE A 105 14.18 -4.16 -4.73
CA PHE A 105 13.56 -5.39 -4.26
C PHE A 105 12.93 -6.18 -5.40
N HIS A 106 12.88 -7.48 -5.21
CA HIS A 106 12.10 -8.42 -6.01
C HIS A 106 11.14 -9.20 -5.12
N GLY A 107 10.05 -9.65 -5.69
CA GLY A 107 9.11 -10.46 -4.92
C GLY A 107 7.83 -10.75 -5.65
N SER A 108 6.79 -11.04 -4.88
CA SER A 108 5.50 -11.39 -5.45
C SER A 108 4.33 -10.81 -4.66
N ILE A 109 3.25 -10.63 -5.39
CA ILE A 109 1.90 -10.38 -4.90
C ILE A 109 1.07 -11.61 -5.22
N LYS A 110 0.35 -12.16 -4.24
CA LYS A 110 -0.57 -13.30 -4.44
C LYS A 110 -1.99 -12.89 -4.07
N ILE A 111 -2.90 -12.96 -5.03
CA ILE A 111 -4.32 -12.70 -4.84
C ILE A 111 -4.95 -13.88 -4.09
N THR A 112 -5.55 -13.61 -2.93
CA THR A 112 -6.19 -14.63 -2.09
C THR A 112 -7.70 -14.56 -2.15
N ASN A 113 -8.29 -13.39 -2.43
CA ASN A 113 -9.73 -13.19 -2.45
C ASN A 113 -10.13 -12.05 -3.38
N ILE A 114 -11.28 -12.16 -4.04
CA ILE A 114 -11.90 -11.10 -4.83
C ILE A 114 -13.37 -10.99 -4.44
N ARG A 115 -13.84 -9.79 -4.10
CA ARG A 115 -15.22 -9.51 -3.73
C ARG A 115 -15.80 -8.38 -4.56
N LYS A 116 -17.11 -8.46 -4.80
CA LYS A 116 -17.88 -7.35 -5.39
C LYS A 116 -18.42 -6.45 -4.29
N LEU A 117 -18.45 -5.17 -4.54
CA LEU A 117 -19.10 -4.17 -3.70
C LEU A 117 -20.51 -3.91 -4.21
N ASN A 118 -21.46 -3.80 -3.29
CA ASN A 118 -22.84 -3.40 -3.58
C ASN A 118 -22.98 -1.90 -3.36
N ILE A 119 -22.25 -1.13 -4.13
CA ILE A 119 -22.31 0.32 -4.14
C ILE A 119 -22.53 0.81 -5.56
N THR A 120 -23.18 1.95 -5.70
CA THR A 120 -23.30 2.66 -6.96
C THR A 120 -22.65 4.02 -6.73
N GLN A 121 -21.45 4.18 -7.25
CA GLN A 121 -20.74 5.46 -7.25
C GLN A 121 -20.85 6.06 -8.65
N HIS A 122 -21.05 7.37 -8.70
CA HIS A 122 -21.26 8.09 -9.95
C HIS A 122 -20.04 8.93 -10.36
N GLY A 123 -19.01 8.90 -9.51
CA GLY A 123 -17.83 9.75 -9.69
C GLY A 123 -18.07 11.16 -9.17
N CYS A 124 -16.97 11.89 -9.05
CA CYS A 124 -16.96 13.28 -8.59
C CYS A 124 -17.46 14.23 -9.66
N GLU A 125 -17.25 13.83 -10.90
CA GLU A 125 -17.81 14.43 -12.09
C GLU A 125 -18.49 13.33 -12.88
N ASP A 126 -19.58 13.63 -13.58
CA ASP A 126 -20.37 12.65 -14.36
C ASP A 126 -19.60 12.26 -15.64
N GLU A 127 -18.48 11.52 -15.42
CA GLU A 127 -17.55 11.17 -16.49
C GLU A 127 -18.05 10.01 -17.34
N GLU A 128 -18.06 10.19 -18.65
CA GLU A 128 -18.41 9.15 -19.62
C GLU A 128 -17.63 7.83 -19.46
N LYS A 129 -16.39 7.89 -18.89
CA LYS A 129 -15.56 6.68 -18.68
C LYS A 129 -16.18 5.67 -17.72
N TYR A 130 -17.02 6.13 -16.78
CA TYR A 130 -17.66 5.26 -15.80
C TYR A 130 -19.02 4.75 -16.27
N LYS A 131 -19.55 5.29 -17.35
CA LYS A 131 -20.89 4.96 -17.82
C LYS A 131 -20.97 3.50 -18.28
N GLY A 132 -21.90 2.76 -17.66
CA GLY A 132 -22.16 1.36 -18.00
C GLY A 132 -21.10 0.38 -17.46
N PHE A 133 -20.32 0.76 -16.43
CA PHE A 133 -19.45 -0.18 -15.75
C PHE A 133 -20.28 -1.32 -15.10
N LYS A 134 -19.66 -2.50 -14.93
CA LYS A 134 -20.34 -3.73 -14.49
C LYS A 134 -20.33 -3.93 -12.99
N GLY A 135 -19.62 -3.08 -12.28
CA GLY A 135 -19.55 -3.05 -10.83
C GLY A 135 -18.15 -2.78 -10.31
N GLN A 136 -18.10 -2.47 -9.03
CA GLN A 136 -16.88 -2.24 -8.26
C GLN A 136 -16.52 -3.48 -7.46
N PHE A 137 -15.25 -3.73 -7.30
CA PHE A 137 -14.68 -4.91 -6.68
C PHE A 137 -13.44 -4.53 -5.88
N PHE A 138 -13.05 -5.41 -4.96
CA PHE A 138 -11.72 -5.35 -4.39
C PHE A 138 -11.01 -6.71 -4.44
N ILE A 139 -9.69 -6.63 -4.45
CA ILE A 139 -8.79 -7.75 -4.29
C ILE A 139 -8.21 -7.68 -2.88
N LEU A 140 -8.15 -8.82 -2.20
CA LEU A 140 -7.26 -9.04 -1.07
C LEU A 140 -6.18 -10.02 -1.46
N GLY A 141 -5.00 -9.85 -0.89
CA GLY A 141 -3.90 -10.77 -1.13
C GLY A 141 -2.76 -10.57 -0.15
N ASP A 142 -1.71 -11.35 -0.38
CA ASP A 142 -0.49 -11.30 0.41
C ASP A 142 0.67 -10.88 -0.49
N TYR A 143 1.68 -10.25 0.10
CA TYR A 143 2.89 -9.85 -0.61
C TYR A 143 4.14 -10.22 0.16
N THR A 144 5.21 -10.48 -0.59
CA THR A 144 6.56 -10.62 -0.05
C THR A 144 7.54 -9.99 -1.03
N PHE A 145 8.33 -9.03 -0.55
CA PHE A 145 9.36 -8.36 -1.34
C PHE A 145 10.69 -8.44 -0.60
N SER A 146 11.70 -9.00 -1.26
CA SER A 146 13.06 -9.16 -0.73
C SER A 146 13.96 -8.10 -1.33
N GLU A 147 14.53 -7.25 -0.49
CA GLU A 147 15.53 -6.26 -0.92
C GLU A 147 16.87 -6.96 -1.23
N ASN A 148 17.68 -6.35 -2.07
CA ASN A 148 19.01 -6.89 -2.43
C ASN A 148 19.93 -6.91 -1.20
N GLU A 149 20.37 -8.10 -0.78
CA GLU A 149 21.20 -8.31 0.41
C GLU A 149 22.58 -7.66 0.33
N GLU A 150 23.07 -7.37 -0.89
CA GLU A 150 24.34 -6.67 -1.11
C GLU A 150 24.27 -5.18 -0.78
N GLN A 151 23.07 -4.61 -0.73
CA GLN A 151 22.83 -3.21 -0.37
C GLN A 151 22.81 -3.04 1.16
N LYS A 152 22.92 -1.79 1.61
CA LYS A 152 22.92 -1.46 3.04
C LYS A 152 21.49 -1.34 3.60
N TYR A 153 21.31 -1.80 4.82
CA TYR A 153 20.06 -1.67 5.58
C TYR A 153 18.86 -2.32 4.88
N THR A 154 19.07 -3.51 4.35
CA THR A 154 18.10 -4.29 3.59
C THR A 154 17.40 -5.35 4.43
N GLY A 155 16.23 -5.78 3.94
CA GLY A 155 15.39 -6.77 4.60
C GLY A 155 14.29 -7.31 3.69
N ILE A 156 13.28 -7.88 4.30
CA ILE A 156 12.12 -8.44 3.62
C ILE A 156 10.87 -7.70 4.09
N PHE A 157 10.09 -7.19 3.14
CA PHE A 157 8.72 -6.73 3.36
C PHE A 157 7.76 -7.91 3.19
N ASN A 158 6.83 -8.09 4.11
CA ASN A 158 5.75 -9.06 3.98
C ASN A 158 4.49 -8.58 4.67
N GLY A 159 3.34 -8.98 4.15
CA GLY A 159 2.06 -8.56 4.68
C GLY A 159 0.90 -8.87 3.75
N THR A 160 -0.15 -8.07 3.88
CA THR A 160 -1.36 -8.17 3.09
C THR A 160 -1.65 -6.85 2.40
N PHE A 161 -2.48 -6.91 1.36
CA PHE A 161 -2.91 -5.70 0.63
C PHE A 161 -4.38 -5.80 0.24
N ARG A 162 -4.99 -4.62 0.02
CA ARG A 162 -6.25 -4.43 -0.67
C ARG A 162 -6.02 -3.51 -1.88
N SER A 163 -6.64 -3.86 -3.02
CA SER A 163 -6.67 -3.02 -4.21
C SER A 163 -8.09 -2.99 -4.76
N ASP A 164 -8.63 -1.80 -4.98
CA ASP A 164 -9.98 -1.60 -5.46
C ASP A 164 -9.98 -1.36 -6.98
N PHE A 165 -10.95 -1.95 -7.66
CA PHE A 165 -11.08 -1.87 -9.11
C PHE A 165 -12.53 -1.91 -9.55
N PHE A 166 -12.78 -1.45 -10.76
CA PHE A 166 -14.07 -1.68 -11.43
C PHE A 166 -13.87 -2.42 -12.75
N ILE A 167 -14.93 -3.03 -13.23
CA ILE A 167 -14.98 -3.65 -14.58
C ILE A 167 -15.77 -2.74 -15.47
N ASP A 168 -15.14 -2.25 -16.54
CA ASP A 168 -15.78 -1.38 -17.50
C ASP A 168 -16.82 -2.11 -18.40
N LYS A 169 -17.52 -1.38 -19.24
CA LYS A 169 -18.51 -1.95 -20.19
C LYS A 169 -17.90 -2.96 -21.17
N SER A 170 -16.60 -2.89 -21.42
CA SER A 170 -15.84 -3.75 -22.34
C SER A 170 -15.19 -4.95 -21.63
N ASN A 171 -15.44 -5.18 -20.35
CA ASN A 171 -14.83 -6.21 -19.47
C ASN A 171 -13.35 -5.98 -19.13
N HIS A 172 -12.84 -4.77 -19.23
CA HIS A 172 -11.50 -4.47 -18.76
C HIS A 172 -11.51 -4.22 -17.25
N VAL A 173 -10.46 -4.68 -16.60
CA VAL A 173 -10.16 -4.36 -15.21
C VAL A 173 -9.49 -2.99 -15.17
N ILE A 174 -10.09 -2.06 -14.44
CA ILE A 174 -9.64 -0.67 -14.34
C ILE A 174 -9.45 -0.33 -12.87
N TYR A 175 -8.38 0.37 -12.55
CA TYR A 175 -8.13 0.92 -11.21
C TYR A 175 -9.31 1.81 -10.81
N ASP A 176 -9.82 1.60 -9.58
CA ASP A 176 -10.98 2.36 -9.10
C ASP A 176 -10.56 3.75 -8.66
N ASP A 177 -10.77 4.71 -9.53
CA ASP A 177 -10.56 6.14 -9.31
C ASP A 177 -11.87 6.94 -9.34
N ILE A 178 -13.02 6.23 -9.25
CA ILE A 178 -14.35 6.84 -9.41
C ILE A 178 -14.57 7.98 -8.41
N GLU A 179 -14.16 7.77 -7.17
CA GLU A 179 -14.34 8.76 -6.09
C GLU A 179 -13.00 9.40 -5.65
N ASN A 180 -12.04 9.57 -6.56
CA ASN A 180 -10.71 10.06 -6.23
C ASN A 180 -10.66 11.52 -5.73
N CYS A 181 -11.74 12.28 -5.90
CA CYS A 181 -11.92 13.63 -5.36
C CYS A 181 -12.59 13.63 -3.98
N SER A 182 -13.11 12.48 -3.53
CA SER A 182 -13.80 12.38 -2.25
C SER A 182 -12.81 12.44 -1.09
N ASP A 183 -13.24 13.06 0.00
CA ASP A 183 -12.51 13.04 1.26
C ASP A 183 -12.22 11.60 1.68
N SER A 184 -10.99 11.38 2.13
CA SER A 184 -10.53 10.06 2.58
C SER A 184 -10.44 8.97 1.50
N TYR A 185 -10.47 9.32 0.22
CA TYR A 185 -10.22 8.38 -0.86
C TYR A 185 -8.86 7.69 -0.67
N THR A 186 -8.82 6.41 -0.94
CA THR A 186 -7.61 5.58 -0.85
C THR A 186 -7.72 4.37 -1.75
N ASN A 187 -6.58 3.87 -2.24
CA ASN A 187 -6.50 2.60 -2.95
C ASN A 187 -5.12 1.95 -2.73
N ASN A 188 -4.89 0.75 -3.26
CA ASN A 188 -3.63 0.00 -3.15
C ASN A 188 -3.03 0.03 -1.73
N GLN A 189 -3.83 -0.36 -0.74
CA GLN A 189 -3.42 -0.35 0.66
C GLN A 189 -2.60 -1.58 1.01
N PHE A 190 -1.40 -1.38 1.51
CA PHE A 190 -0.48 -2.43 1.96
C PHE A 190 -0.23 -2.31 3.46
N VAL A 191 -0.43 -3.41 4.18
CA VAL A 191 -0.23 -3.49 5.65
C VAL A 191 0.67 -4.66 5.97
N GLY A 192 1.74 -4.42 6.73
CA GLY A 192 2.67 -5.49 7.05
C GLY A 192 3.86 -5.07 7.88
N GLN A 193 4.97 -5.73 7.62
CA GLN A 193 6.23 -5.51 8.32
C GLN A 193 7.41 -5.60 7.37
N TRP A 194 8.51 -4.98 7.79
CA TRP A 194 9.84 -5.15 7.22
C TRP A 194 10.74 -5.81 8.26
N ILE A 195 11.49 -6.84 7.86
CA ILE A 195 12.41 -7.58 8.73
C ILE A 195 13.82 -7.43 8.18
N GLY A 196 14.69 -6.76 8.91
CA GLY A 196 16.07 -6.54 8.46
C GLY A 196 16.90 -7.82 8.42
N TYR A 197 17.62 -8.06 7.31
CA TYR A 197 18.43 -9.28 7.16
C TYR A 197 19.47 -9.46 8.26
N LYS A 198 20.19 -8.39 8.59
CA LYS A 198 21.28 -8.43 9.61
C LYS A 198 20.73 -8.33 11.03
N THR A 199 19.78 -7.45 11.24
CA THR A 199 19.28 -7.16 12.60
C THR A 199 18.24 -8.15 13.08
N LYS A 200 17.54 -8.82 12.15
CA LYS A 200 16.35 -9.64 12.41
C LYS A 200 15.23 -8.90 13.15
N ILE A 201 15.32 -7.56 13.21
CA ILE A 201 14.31 -6.73 13.84
C ILE A 201 13.16 -6.53 12.86
N ALA A 202 11.96 -6.86 13.31
CA ALA A 202 10.73 -6.55 12.59
C ALA A 202 10.28 -5.12 12.90
N LYS A 203 9.85 -4.40 11.87
CA LYS A 203 9.25 -3.06 11.99
C LYS A 203 7.93 -3.08 11.22
N ARG A 204 6.86 -2.58 11.83
CA ARG A 204 5.61 -2.37 11.10
C ARG A 204 5.86 -1.44 9.91
N CYS A 205 5.14 -1.68 8.82
CA CYS A 205 5.40 -1.01 7.57
C CYS A 205 4.14 -1.00 6.72
N ASN A 206 3.53 0.18 6.56
CA ASN A 206 2.31 0.33 5.80
C ASN A 206 2.47 1.41 4.75
N TRP A 207 1.84 1.23 3.59
CA TRP A 207 1.75 2.25 2.55
C TRP A 207 0.47 2.09 1.74
N GLY A 208 0.09 3.15 1.02
CA GLY A 208 -1.07 3.14 0.15
C GLY A 208 -1.13 4.37 -0.73
N ASP A 209 -2.04 4.32 -1.69
CA ASP A 209 -2.32 5.44 -2.58
C ASP A 209 -3.24 6.42 -1.86
N PHE A 210 -2.91 7.70 -1.92
CA PHE A 210 -3.60 8.86 -1.33
C PHE A 210 -3.66 8.88 0.21
N ARG A 211 -3.73 7.75 0.87
CA ARG A 211 -3.72 7.60 2.34
C ARG A 211 -2.88 6.40 2.76
N VAL A 212 -2.40 6.43 3.99
CA VAL A 212 -1.67 5.32 4.58
C VAL A 212 -2.60 4.52 5.49
N PRO A 213 -2.82 3.21 5.25
CA PRO A 213 -3.64 2.40 6.11
C PRO A 213 -3.05 2.33 7.53
N ASN A 214 -3.93 2.34 8.55
CA ASN A 214 -3.55 2.27 9.95
C ASN A 214 -2.50 3.32 10.37
N SER A 215 -2.59 4.52 9.81
CA SER A 215 -1.65 5.63 10.06
C SER A 215 -1.73 6.18 11.50
N GLY A 216 -2.75 5.82 12.26
CA GLY A 216 -2.94 6.33 13.61
C GLY A 216 -3.01 7.86 13.63
N ASP A 217 -2.18 8.49 14.45
CA ASP A 217 -2.08 9.93 14.57
C ASP A 217 -1.04 10.58 13.63
N LEU A 218 -0.46 9.80 12.70
CA LEU A 218 0.37 10.35 11.63
C LEU A 218 -0.45 11.23 10.68
N ASP A 219 -1.62 10.75 10.27
CA ASP A 219 -2.49 11.45 9.32
C ASP A 219 -3.62 12.17 10.06
N ILE A 220 -3.53 13.49 10.13
CA ILE A 220 -4.53 14.37 10.74
C ILE A 220 -5.40 15.10 9.71
N GLY A 221 -5.23 14.79 8.43
CA GLY A 221 -5.99 15.42 7.35
C GLY A 221 -7.44 14.96 7.28
N ALA A 222 -8.38 15.87 7.18
CA ALA A 222 -9.80 15.54 6.99
C ALA A 222 -10.06 15.01 5.58
N GLY A 223 -9.69 15.72 4.55
CA GLY A 223 -9.84 15.34 3.14
C GLY A 223 -8.62 14.62 2.60
N GLU A 224 -7.49 15.30 2.45
CA GLU A 224 -6.23 14.76 1.94
C GLU A 224 -5.30 14.31 3.07
N PHE A 225 -4.32 13.44 2.73
CA PHE A 225 -3.25 13.06 3.65
C PHE A 225 -2.47 14.28 4.13
N SER A 226 -2.42 14.47 5.45
CA SER A 226 -1.68 15.55 6.09
C SER A 226 -0.94 15.04 7.34
N PRO A 227 0.38 14.93 7.30
CA PRO A 227 1.13 14.45 8.45
C PRO A 227 1.10 15.45 9.60
N ASP A 228 0.90 14.95 10.83
CA ASP A 228 1.03 15.75 12.06
C ASP A 228 2.45 16.35 12.17
N ASP A 229 2.55 17.58 12.63
CA ASP A 229 3.79 18.35 12.75
C ASP A 229 4.90 17.62 13.53
N LYS A 230 4.54 16.83 14.54
CA LYS A 230 5.50 16.05 15.34
C LYS A 230 6.26 15.00 14.52
N TYR A 231 5.72 14.58 13.37
CA TYR A 231 6.33 13.58 12.48
C TYR A 231 7.10 14.19 11.32
N LEU A 232 7.03 15.50 11.08
CA LEU A 232 7.71 16.15 9.97
C LEU A 232 9.21 15.83 9.93
N LYS A 233 9.89 15.81 11.08
CA LYS A 233 11.32 15.47 11.22
C LYS A 233 11.68 14.06 10.74
N PHE A 234 10.71 13.18 10.58
CA PHE A 234 10.89 11.82 10.08
C PHE A 234 10.71 11.68 8.56
N GLY A 235 10.89 12.77 7.82
CA GLY A 235 10.90 12.79 6.35
C GLY A 235 9.60 13.27 5.72
N TRP A 236 8.69 13.84 6.49
CA TRP A 236 7.39 14.31 6.02
C TRP A 236 7.33 15.80 5.70
N GLN A 237 8.44 16.55 5.80
CA GLN A 237 8.48 18.02 5.64
C GLN A 237 7.89 18.49 4.31
N SER A 238 8.11 17.72 3.23
CA SER A 238 7.60 18.08 1.90
C SER A 238 6.07 17.90 1.77
N ARG A 239 5.44 17.27 2.76
CA ARG A 239 4.00 17.02 2.80
C ARG A 239 3.22 17.98 3.70
N ARG A 240 3.84 19.01 4.20
CA ARG A 240 3.20 20.06 4.98
C ARG A 240 2.52 21.09 4.06
N TYR A 241 1.35 20.76 3.55
CA TYR A 241 0.69 21.54 2.48
C TYR A 241 -0.28 22.61 2.93
N LEU A 242 -0.66 22.65 4.18
CA LEU A 242 -1.67 23.58 4.69
C LEU A 242 -1.32 25.06 4.52
N MET A 243 -0.08 25.40 4.10
CA MET A 243 0.41 26.79 4.01
C MET A 243 1.19 27.15 2.72
N ILE A 244 1.24 26.26 1.72
CA ILE A 244 1.98 26.57 0.49
C ILE A 244 1.07 26.59 -0.73
N SER A 245 1.43 27.45 -1.70
CA SER A 245 0.68 27.55 -2.96
C SER A 245 0.70 26.24 -3.74
N GLN A 246 -0.30 26.02 -4.58
CA GLN A 246 -0.37 24.81 -5.43
C GLN A 246 0.87 24.69 -6.34
N SER A 247 1.44 25.82 -6.81
CA SER A 247 2.65 25.82 -7.63
C SER A 247 3.88 25.32 -6.85
N GLU A 248 4.03 25.70 -5.59
CA GLU A 248 5.13 25.21 -4.72
C GLU A 248 4.95 23.73 -4.37
N LYS A 249 3.70 23.31 -4.13
CA LYS A 249 3.34 21.90 -3.96
C LYS A 249 3.81 21.08 -5.16
N ASN A 250 3.38 21.46 -6.36
CA ASN A 250 3.73 20.76 -7.60
C ASN A 250 5.25 20.73 -7.85
N ALA A 251 5.97 21.81 -7.57
CA ALA A 251 7.42 21.88 -7.72
C ALA A 251 8.16 20.92 -6.74
N LYS A 252 7.69 20.84 -5.50
CA LYS A 252 8.24 19.90 -4.50
C LYS A 252 7.96 18.45 -4.88
N GLU A 253 6.76 18.15 -5.31
CA GLU A 253 6.37 16.81 -5.77
C GLU A 253 7.19 16.38 -6.99
N ALA A 254 7.36 17.25 -7.98
CA ALA A 254 8.20 17.00 -9.15
C ALA A 254 9.67 16.76 -8.78
N LYS A 255 10.21 17.51 -7.80
CA LYS A 255 11.56 17.30 -7.28
C LYS A 255 11.71 15.96 -6.58
N GLU A 256 10.73 15.58 -5.76
CA GLU A 256 10.70 14.28 -5.11
C GLU A 256 10.58 13.13 -6.11
N ALA A 257 9.72 13.25 -7.12
CA ALA A 257 9.59 12.26 -8.17
C ALA A 257 10.90 12.04 -8.95
N LYS A 258 11.66 13.13 -9.22
CA LYS A 258 12.97 13.05 -9.89
C LYS A 258 14.03 12.36 -9.04
N SER A 259 13.96 12.42 -7.72
CA SER A 259 14.96 11.80 -6.83
C SER A 259 14.92 10.27 -6.81
N TRP A 260 13.96 9.67 -7.52
CA TRP A 260 13.74 8.23 -7.60
C TRP A 260 14.17 7.56 -8.91
N LYS A 261 14.67 8.33 -9.86
CA LYS A 261 15.06 7.78 -11.18
C LYS A 261 16.25 6.84 -11.10
#